data_2e1936f9d7a906eff9947dd7e4d002af
#
_entry.id   2e1936f9d7a906eff9947dd7e4d002af
#
_cell.length_a   1.000
_cell.length_b   1.000
_cell.length_c   1.000
_cell.angle_alpha   90.00
_cell.angle_beta   90.00
_cell.angle_gamma   90.00
#
_symmetry.space_group_name_H-M   'P 1'
#
loop_
_entity.id
_entity.type
_entity.pdbx_description
1 polymer ?
#
loop_
_entity_poly.entity_id
_entity_poly.type
_entity_poly.pdbx_seq_one_letter_code
_entity_poly.pdbx_strand_id
1 'polypeptide(L)'
;MTGNNEYKNLKEFYVSESGHARLFTATKYGKRFMLKCLKKDFLYIPVYQQALSKEFEIGLQLEHPNICHTIELEQVDGLGTTIVMEYVDGDNLQTLIDRQQITPSLAEKIVCQLMDALEYMHNKQIIHRDLKPSNIMVTHNGQNVKIIDFGLSD
;
A
#
# COMPACT_ATOMS: atom_id res chain seq x y z
N MET A 1 -7.72 -28.37 3.37
CA MET A 1 -7.70 -27.73 2.05
C MET A 1 -6.72 -26.61 2.01
N THR A 2 -5.79 -26.72 1.15
CA THR A 2 -4.70 -25.77 1.07
C THR A 2 -4.93 -24.64 0.08
N GLY A 3 -5.97 -24.72 -0.74
CA GLY A 3 -6.24 -23.73 -1.77
C GLY A 3 -6.73 -22.38 -1.30
N ASN A 4 -7.08 -22.23 -0.02
CA ASN A 4 -7.68 -21.00 0.50
C ASN A 4 -6.72 -19.81 0.53
N ASN A 5 -5.42 -20.08 0.67
CA ASN A 5 -4.40 -19.03 0.71
C ASN A 5 -3.60 -18.96 -0.57
N GLU A 6 -4.13 -19.55 -1.64
CA GLU A 6 -3.44 -19.61 -2.91
C GLU A 6 -3.76 -18.38 -3.75
N TYR A 7 -2.78 -17.50 -3.87
CA TYR A 7 -2.87 -16.36 -4.76
C TYR A 7 -2.23 -16.71 -6.10
N LYS A 8 -2.86 -16.29 -7.19
CA LYS A 8 -2.42 -16.57 -8.54
C LYS A 8 -1.98 -15.28 -9.23
N ASN A 9 -1.22 -15.45 -10.33
CA ASN A 9 -0.79 -14.33 -11.15
C ASN A 9 -0.02 -13.28 -10.36
N LEU A 10 0.86 -13.73 -9.49
CA LEU A 10 1.73 -12.84 -8.70
C LEU A 10 2.60 -12.01 -9.64
N LYS A 11 2.49 -10.71 -9.51
CA LYS A 11 3.31 -9.77 -10.28
C LYS A 11 3.84 -8.70 -9.34
N GLU A 12 5.15 -8.64 -9.19
CA GLU A 12 5.78 -7.60 -8.40
C GLU A 12 5.73 -6.28 -9.14
N PHE A 13 5.25 -5.22 -8.48
CA PHE A 13 5.17 -3.91 -9.11
C PHE A 13 5.95 -2.83 -8.37
N TYR A 14 6.41 -3.10 -7.16
CA TYR A 14 7.17 -2.13 -6.40
C TYR A 14 8.06 -2.84 -5.38
N VAL A 15 9.33 -2.43 -5.35
CA VAL A 15 10.29 -2.85 -4.31
C VAL A 15 10.88 -1.57 -3.75
N SER A 16 10.78 -1.38 -2.44
CA SER A 16 11.38 -0.24 -1.79
C SER A 16 12.90 -0.34 -1.86
N GLU A 17 13.56 0.66 -2.42
CA GLU A 17 15.02 0.65 -2.53
C GLU A 17 15.68 0.72 -1.16
N SER A 18 15.16 1.56 -0.29
CA SER A 18 15.72 1.78 1.05
C SER A 18 14.95 1.05 2.14
N GLY A 19 13.82 0.44 1.82
CA GLY A 19 12.97 -0.21 2.80
C GLY A 19 13.09 -1.72 2.77
N HIS A 20 12.17 -2.38 3.45
CA HIS A 20 12.21 -3.81 3.69
C HIS A 20 11.07 -4.55 2.98
N ALA A 21 10.23 -3.84 2.24
CA ALA A 21 8.98 -4.37 1.73
C ALA A 21 8.97 -4.52 0.21
N ARG A 22 8.13 -5.44 -0.23
CA ARG A 22 7.82 -5.68 -1.65
C ARG A 22 6.31 -5.64 -1.80
N LEU A 23 5.85 -5.12 -2.93
CA LEU A 23 4.43 -5.09 -3.26
C LEU A 23 4.17 -5.90 -4.52
N PHE A 24 3.13 -6.71 -4.46
CA PHE A 24 2.67 -7.54 -5.57
C PHE A 24 1.21 -7.25 -5.87
N THR A 25 0.81 -7.50 -7.11
CA THR A 25 -0.59 -7.72 -7.44
C THR A 25 -0.82 -9.22 -7.59
N ALA A 26 -2.00 -9.67 -7.25
CA ALA A 26 -2.36 -11.08 -7.35
C ALA A 26 -3.87 -11.24 -7.45
N THR A 27 -4.30 -12.44 -7.85
CA THR A 27 -5.71 -12.77 -7.88
C THR A 27 -6.01 -13.93 -6.96
N LYS A 28 -7.20 -13.91 -6.36
CA LYS A 28 -7.72 -15.01 -5.55
C LYS A 28 -9.24 -15.03 -5.73
N TYR A 29 -9.78 -16.17 -6.11
CA TYR A 29 -11.21 -16.30 -6.43
C TYR A 29 -11.65 -15.32 -7.51
N GLY A 30 -10.77 -15.06 -8.48
CA GLY A 30 -11.05 -14.13 -9.58
C GLY A 30 -11.02 -12.67 -9.22
N LYS A 31 -10.71 -12.32 -7.99
CA LYS A 31 -10.62 -10.94 -7.51
C LYS A 31 -9.17 -10.52 -7.35
N ARG A 32 -8.86 -9.28 -7.73
CA ARG A 32 -7.51 -8.73 -7.64
C ARG A 32 -7.26 -8.14 -6.26
N PHE A 33 -6.04 -8.31 -5.78
CA PHE A 33 -5.57 -7.76 -4.51
C PHE A 33 -4.17 -7.21 -4.66
N MET A 34 -3.77 -6.36 -3.73
CA MET A 34 -2.38 -5.99 -3.54
C MET A 34 -1.86 -6.70 -2.30
N LEU A 35 -0.63 -7.21 -2.39
CA LEU A 35 0.01 -7.96 -1.32
C LEU A 35 1.31 -7.28 -0.94
N LYS A 36 1.48 -6.99 0.36
CA LYS A 36 2.71 -6.40 0.87
C LYS A 36 3.41 -7.40 1.77
N CYS A 37 4.66 -7.72 1.45
CA CYS A 37 5.46 -8.65 2.23
C CYS A 37 6.87 -8.11 2.40
N LEU A 38 7.65 -8.78 3.23
CA LEU A 38 9.06 -8.41 3.43
C LEU A 38 9.92 -8.95 2.31
N LYS A 39 11.01 -8.24 2.00
CA LYS A 39 12.06 -8.78 1.16
C LYS A 39 12.63 -10.04 1.80
N LYS A 40 13.16 -10.95 0.98
CA LYS A 40 13.66 -12.24 1.46
C LYS A 40 14.70 -12.11 2.58
N ASP A 41 15.56 -11.11 2.50
CA ASP A 41 16.63 -10.90 3.50
C ASP A 41 16.08 -10.54 4.87
N PHE A 42 14.84 -10.06 4.96
CA PHE A 42 14.24 -9.60 6.20
C PHE A 42 13.10 -10.48 6.69
N LEU A 43 12.78 -11.52 5.92
CA LEU A 43 11.56 -12.32 6.12
C LEU A 43 11.51 -12.99 7.50
N TYR A 44 12.64 -13.43 8.01
CA TYR A 44 12.71 -14.14 9.29
C TYR A 44 13.31 -13.31 10.43
N ILE A 45 13.46 -12.03 10.24
CA ILE A 45 14.02 -11.14 11.25
C ILE A 45 12.89 -10.55 12.09
N PRO A 46 12.85 -10.85 13.41
CA PRO A 46 11.69 -10.49 14.25
C PRO A 46 11.33 -9.00 14.25
N VAL A 47 12.31 -8.11 14.23
CA VAL A 47 12.02 -6.67 14.27
C VAL A 47 11.24 -6.23 13.03
N TYR A 48 11.53 -6.81 11.87
CA TYR A 48 10.83 -6.47 10.63
C TYR A 48 9.45 -7.12 10.58
N GLN A 49 9.32 -8.33 11.11
CA GLN A 49 8.03 -8.99 11.22
C GLN A 49 7.09 -8.19 12.14
N GLN A 50 7.62 -7.69 13.25
CA GLN A 50 6.84 -6.87 14.18
C GLN A 50 6.42 -5.55 13.53
N ALA A 51 7.31 -4.93 12.75
CA ALA A 51 7.01 -3.70 12.04
C ALA A 51 5.89 -3.91 11.04
N LEU A 52 5.91 -5.03 10.31
CA LEU A 52 4.86 -5.36 9.35
C LEU A 52 3.52 -5.59 10.05
N SER A 53 3.53 -6.30 11.17
CA SER A 53 2.33 -6.52 11.97
C SER A 53 1.75 -5.22 12.49
N LYS A 54 2.61 -4.31 12.95
CA LYS A 54 2.17 -2.99 13.41
C LYS A 54 1.56 -2.18 12.28
N GLU A 55 2.16 -2.24 11.10
CA GLU A 55 1.61 -1.57 9.93
C GLU A 55 0.22 -2.10 9.60
N PHE A 56 0.03 -3.42 9.68
CA PHE A 56 -1.27 -4.03 9.49
C PHE A 56 -2.28 -3.51 10.52
N GLU A 57 -1.92 -3.47 11.79
CA GLU A 57 -2.81 -3.00 12.85
C GLU A 57 -3.22 -1.55 12.64
N ILE A 58 -2.29 -0.70 12.23
CA ILE A 58 -2.58 0.69 11.91
C ILE A 58 -3.53 0.75 10.70
N GLY A 59 -3.23 0.00 9.65
CA GLY A 59 -4.03 0.00 8.43
C GLY A 59 -5.47 -0.41 8.67
N LEU A 60 -5.69 -1.40 9.54
CA LEU A 60 -7.05 -1.85 9.86
C LEU A 60 -7.91 -0.75 10.47
N GLN A 61 -7.30 0.23 11.14
CA GLN A 61 -8.03 1.31 11.78
C GLN A 61 -8.36 2.45 10.83
N LEU A 62 -7.78 2.43 9.62
CA LEU A 62 -7.92 3.52 8.67
C LEU A 62 -9.00 3.19 7.63
N GLU A 63 -10.00 4.04 7.56
CA GLU A 63 -11.12 3.87 6.63
C GLU A 63 -11.41 5.23 6.01
N HIS A 64 -10.83 5.45 4.83
CA HIS A 64 -10.89 6.74 4.16
C HIS A 64 -10.75 6.53 2.64
N PRO A 65 -11.48 7.31 1.82
CA PRO A 65 -11.42 7.13 0.35
C PRO A 65 -10.03 7.31 -0.25
N ASN A 66 -9.17 8.07 0.40
CA ASN A 66 -7.84 8.36 -0.11
C ASN A 66 -6.73 7.55 0.59
N ILE A 67 -7.13 6.49 1.28
CA ILE A 67 -6.21 5.57 1.93
C ILE A 67 -6.55 4.16 1.45
N CYS A 68 -5.53 3.44 0.95
CA CYS A 68 -5.71 2.07 0.51
C CYS A 68 -6.19 1.20 1.68
N HIS A 69 -7.28 0.46 1.46
CA HIS A 69 -7.90 -0.33 2.51
C HIS A 69 -7.10 -1.58 2.82
N THR A 70 -6.77 -1.78 4.09
CA THR A 70 -6.11 -2.98 4.60
C THR A 70 -7.17 -4.03 4.91
N ILE A 71 -6.97 -5.24 4.42
CA ILE A 71 -7.98 -6.31 4.52
C ILE A 71 -7.60 -7.34 5.56
N GLU A 72 -6.40 -7.94 5.44
CA GLU A 72 -6.03 -9.07 6.26
C GLU A 72 -4.52 -9.25 6.36
N LEU A 73 -4.07 -9.97 7.39
CA LEU A 73 -2.70 -10.43 7.52
C LEU A 73 -2.70 -11.94 7.37
N GLU A 74 -2.00 -12.46 6.36
CA GLU A 74 -2.01 -13.89 6.02
C GLU A 74 -0.60 -14.42 5.83
N GLN A 75 -0.46 -15.74 6.00
CA GLN A 75 0.74 -16.44 5.55
C GLN A 75 0.49 -16.89 4.10
N VAL A 76 1.31 -16.40 3.19
CA VAL A 76 1.19 -16.70 1.76
C VAL A 76 2.38 -17.52 1.32
N ASP A 77 2.15 -18.65 0.65
CA ASP A 77 3.21 -19.51 0.16
C ASP A 77 4.18 -18.74 -0.74
N GLY A 78 5.45 -18.83 -0.44
CA GLY A 78 6.49 -18.14 -1.18
C GLY A 78 6.74 -16.69 -0.76
N LEU A 79 5.82 -16.08 -0.03
CA LEU A 79 5.95 -14.68 0.41
C LEU A 79 6.10 -14.53 1.93
N GLY A 80 5.64 -15.54 2.71
CA GLY A 80 5.61 -15.45 4.16
C GLY A 80 4.47 -14.58 4.66
N THR A 81 4.69 -13.89 5.77
CA THR A 81 3.68 -12.99 6.35
C THR A 81 3.40 -11.83 5.41
N THR A 82 2.15 -11.66 5.05
CA THR A 82 1.72 -10.75 3.99
C THR A 82 0.51 -9.94 4.43
N ILE A 83 0.55 -8.63 4.19
CA ILE A 83 -0.63 -7.78 4.35
C ILE A 83 -1.40 -7.80 3.02
N VAL A 84 -2.66 -8.19 3.11
CA VAL A 84 -3.58 -8.18 1.96
C VAL A 84 -4.32 -6.84 1.96
N MET A 85 -4.29 -6.16 0.82
CA MET A 85 -4.90 -4.83 0.65
C MET A 85 -5.80 -4.83 -0.57
N GLU A 86 -6.70 -3.86 -0.62
CA GLU A 86 -7.51 -3.66 -1.83
C GLU A 86 -6.60 -3.39 -3.02
N TYR A 87 -7.04 -3.84 -4.19
CA TYR A 87 -6.35 -3.53 -5.43
C TYR A 87 -6.64 -2.09 -5.85
N VAL A 88 -5.59 -1.34 -6.15
CA VAL A 88 -5.73 0.02 -6.68
C VAL A 88 -5.36 0.01 -8.14
N ASP A 89 -6.35 0.26 -9.02
CA ASP A 89 -6.13 0.36 -10.45
C ASP A 89 -5.69 1.78 -10.80
N GLY A 90 -4.40 1.98 -10.85
CA GLY A 90 -3.85 3.31 -11.06
C GLY A 90 -2.35 3.29 -11.28
N ASP A 91 -1.78 4.48 -11.33
CA ASP A 91 -0.35 4.68 -11.44
C ASP A 91 0.22 5.22 -10.15
N ASN A 92 1.47 4.86 -9.88
CA ASN A 92 2.22 5.45 -8.78
C ASN A 92 2.46 6.93 -9.09
N LEU A 93 2.30 7.80 -8.10
CA LEU A 93 2.47 9.25 -8.30
C LEU A 93 3.86 9.59 -8.80
N GLN A 94 4.89 8.88 -8.32
CA GLN A 94 6.26 9.12 -8.80
C GLN A 94 6.35 8.86 -10.31
N THR A 95 5.69 7.82 -10.80
CA THR A 95 5.64 7.52 -12.24
C THR A 95 5.00 8.66 -13.02
N LEU A 96 3.91 9.22 -12.52
CA LEU A 96 3.25 10.35 -13.20
C LEU A 96 4.13 11.58 -13.21
N ILE A 97 4.87 11.85 -12.15
CA ILE A 97 5.81 12.95 -12.08
C ILE A 97 6.92 12.74 -13.11
N ASP A 98 7.51 11.55 -13.14
CA ASP A 98 8.61 11.23 -14.05
C ASP A 98 8.20 11.33 -15.52
N ARG A 99 6.95 11.01 -15.81
CA ARG A 99 6.39 11.09 -17.16
C ARG A 99 5.83 12.47 -17.50
N GLN A 100 5.95 13.42 -16.57
CA GLN A 100 5.42 14.78 -16.74
C GLN A 100 3.93 14.81 -17.07
N GLN A 101 3.17 13.96 -16.38
CA GLN A 101 1.72 13.81 -16.62
C GLN A 101 0.88 14.51 -15.56
N ILE A 102 1.48 15.35 -14.73
CA ILE A 102 0.75 16.09 -13.69
C ILE A 102 0.39 17.48 -14.24
N THR A 103 -0.90 17.69 -14.50
CA THR A 103 -1.41 19.01 -14.85
C THR A 103 -1.60 19.85 -13.57
N PRO A 104 -1.66 21.19 -13.67
CA PRO A 104 -1.95 22.02 -12.49
C PRO A 104 -3.25 21.63 -11.80
N SER A 105 -4.29 21.29 -12.57
CA SER A 105 -5.58 20.86 -12.03
C SER A 105 -5.46 19.56 -11.26
N LEU A 106 -4.72 18.59 -11.80
CA LEU A 106 -4.49 17.32 -11.11
C LEU A 106 -3.66 17.52 -9.86
N ALA A 107 -2.62 18.37 -9.92
CA ALA A 107 -1.79 18.66 -8.77
C ALA A 107 -2.61 19.22 -7.61
N GLU A 108 -3.52 20.15 -7.90
CA GLU A 108 -4.39 20.71 -6.88
C GLU A 108 -5.29 19.65 -6.26
N LYS A 109 -5.87 18.80 -7.07
CA LYS A 109 -6.71 17.69 -6.59
C LYS A 109 -5.93 16.74 -5.70
N ILE A 110 -4.71 16.38 -6.12
CA ILE A 110 -3.84 15.48 -5.34
C ILE A 110 -3.56 16.09 -3.97
N VAL A 111 -3.16 17.36 -3.94
CA VAL A 111 -2.83 18.04 -2.68
C VAL A 111 -4.06 18.07 -1.76
N CYS A 112 -5.22 18.44 -2.29
CA CYS A 112 -6.45 18.50 -1.49
C CYS A 112 -6.81 17.15 -0.90
N GLN A 113 -6.71 16.09 -1.69
CA GLN A 113 -7.04 14.75 -1.21
C GLN A 113 -6.03 14.22 -0.21
N LEU A 114 -4.75 14.53 -0.41
CA LEU A 114 -3.71 14.16 0.55
C LEU A 114 -3.93 14.87 1.89
N MET A 115 -4.25 16.15 1.86
CA MET A 115 -4.52 16.89 3.09
C MET A 115 -5.72 16.31 3.83
N ASP A 116 -6.75 15.90 3.10
CA ASP A 116 -7.93 15.25 3.66
C ASP A 116 -7.57 13.96 4.39
N ALA A 117 -6.77 13.12 3.73
CA ALA A 117 -6.33 11.86 4.31
C ALA A 117 -5.44 12.08 5.53
N LEU A 118 -4.51 13.03 5.45
CA LEU A 118 -3.61 13.33 6.56
C LEU A 118 -4.35 13.91 7.76
N GLU A 119 -5.35 14.75 7.52
CA GLU A 119 -6.20 15.27 8.59
C GLU A 119 -6.95 14.14 9.28
N TYR A 120 -7.50 13.21 8.49
CA TYR A 120 -8.18 12.04 9.02
C TYR A 120 -7.24 11.21 9.90
N MET A 121 -6.02 10.94 9.43
CA MET A 121 -5.03 10.19 10.21
C MET A 121 -4.66 10.94 11.49
N HIS A 122 -4.44 12.24 11.37
CA HIS A 122 -4.07 13.07 12.51
C HIS A 122 -5.18 13.07 13.58
N ASN A 123 -6.43 13.11 13.16
CA ASN A 123 -7.57 13.03 14.10
C ASN A 123 -7.65 11.69 14.81
N LYS A 124 -7.04 10.65 14.25
CA LYS A 124 -6.89 9.34 14.89
C LYS A 124 -5.56 9.23 15.63
N GLN A 125 -4.82 10.32 15.75
CA GLN A 125 -3.52 10.36 16.42
C GLN A 125 -2.48 9.48 15.73
N ILE A 126 -2.55 9.38 14.39
CA ILE A 126 -1.60 8.65 13.58
C ILE A 126 -0.85 9.63 12.68
N ILE A 127 0.48 9.58 12.72
CA ILE A 127 1.35 10.40 11.90
C ILE A 127 2.03 9.51 10.87
N HIS A 128 1.95 9.88 9.59
CA HIS A 128 2.47 9.04 8.51
C HIS A 128 3.99 8.99 8.49
N ARG A 129 4.72 10.01 8.72
CA ARG A 129 6.17 10.11 8.80
C ARG A 129 6.96 9.90 7.51
N ASP A 130 6.45 9.17 6.52
CA ASP A 130 7.20 8.88 5.29
C ASP A 130 6.34 9.08 4.05
N LEU A 131 5.59 10.17 4.02
CA LEU A 131 4.76 10.47 2.86
C LEU A 131 5.63 10.97 1.72
N LYS A 132 5.61 10.23 0.61
CA LYS A 132 6.37 10.56 -0.60
C LYS A 132 5.61 10.04 -1.82
N PRO A 133 5.93 10.57 -3.02
CA PRO A 133 5.18 10.16 -4.22
C PRO A 133 5.15 8.66 -4.48
N SER A 134 6.19 7.93 -4.11
CA SER A 134 6.21 6.48 -4.32
C SER A 134 5.27 5.71 -3.40
N ASN A 135 4.74 6.34 -2.34
CA ASN A 135 3.77 5.73 -1.43
C ASN A 135 2.34 6.14 -1.76
N ILE A 136 2.12 6.74 -2.92
CA ILE A 136 0.83 7.27 -3.34
C ILE A 136 0.48 6.73 -4.71
N MET A 137 -0.75 6.21 -4.85
CA MET A 137 -1.31 5.81 -6.13
C MET A 137 -2.37 6.83 -6.56
N VAL A 138 -2.50 7.02 -7.88
CA VAL A 138 -3.56 7.84 -8.47
C VAL A 138 -4.37 6.93 -9.37
N THR A 139 -5.65 6.78 -9.09
CA THR A 139 -6.50 5.82 -9.81
C THR A 139 -6.69 6.25 -11.26
N HIS A 140 -6.79 5.25 -12.17
CA HIS A 140 -7.09 5.52 -13.58
C HIS A 140 -8.48 6.09 -13.74
N ASN A 141 -9.43 5.58 -12.97
CA ASN A 141 -10.81 6.06 -13.00
C ASN A 141 -11.00 7.12 -11.93
N GLY A 142 -11.22 8.36 -12.36
CA GLY A 142 -11.49 9.47 -11.47
C GLY A 142 -10.24 10.18 -10.93
N GLN A 143 -9.05 9.64 -11.16
CA GLN A 143 -7.78 10.23 -10.70
C GLN A 143 -7.81 10.60 -9.22
N ASN A 144 -8.18 9.63 -8.40
CA ASN A 144 -8.22 9.80 -6.94
C ASN A 144 -6.96 9.25 -6.28
N VAL A 145 -6.53 9.93 -5.24
CA VAL A 145 -5.34 9.55 -4.49
C VAL A 145 -5.64 8.37 -3.57
N LYS A 146 -4.69 7.44 -3.48
CA LYS A 146 -4.69 6.36 -2.50
C LYS A 146 -3.30 6.24 -1.88
N ILE A 147 -3.19 6.48 -0.58
CA ILE A 147 -1.95 6.24 0.15
C ILE A 147 -1.82 4.75 0.41
N ILE A 148 -0.68 4.16 0.06
CA ILE A 148 -0.51 2.69 0.07
C ILE A 148 0.53 2.16 1.06
N ASP A 149 1.25 3.01 1.78
CA ASP A 149 2.32 2.57 2.66
C ASP A 149 2.28 3.31 4.00
N PHE A 150 2.24 2.57 5.08
CA PHE A 150 2.18 3.08 6.45
C PHE A 150 3.33 2.56 7.32
N GLY A 151 4.40 2.04 6.70
CA GLY A 151 5.47 1.34 7.42
C GLY A 151 6.17 2.16 8.51
N LEU A 152 6.15 3.49 8.41
CA LEU A 152 6.74 4.36 9.41
C LEU A 152 5.71 5.13 10.24
N SER A 153 4.42 4.80 10.10
CA SER A 153 3.36 5.48 10.85
C SER A 153 3.34 5.06 12.31
N ASP A 154 2.92 5.97 13.16
CA ASP A 154 2.77 5.74 14.60
C ASP A 154 1.32 5.87 15.04
#